data_36194c24af10e7fd499bb668ec4250d1
#
_entry.id   36194c24af10e7fd499bb668ec4250d1
#
_cell.length_a   1.000
_cell.length_b   1.000
_cell.length_c   1.000
_cell.angle_alpha   90.00
_cell.angle_beta   90.00
_cell.angle_gamma   90.00
#
_symmetry.space_group_name_H-M   'P 1'
#
loop_
_entity.id
_entity.type
_entity.pdbx_description
1 polymer ?
#
loop_
_entity_poly.entity_id
_entity_poly.type
_entity_poly.pdbx_seq_one_letter_code
_entity_poly.pdbx_strand_id
1 'polypeptide(L)'
;MTAPSRDIMVATGQSGTRGRRIGAMLAVLLAACPAFCAAIGPCEWAYIRLDYTRDEKVRQLQRFCDNVHELARRMSGDEVMLEFFDVSRTYHSRLRHGSVPQTFTRKMTEFQKAVEGHYFRNYLCFHDLLLVDTSGDILYSLRREADHRGNLFAGRLARTTLAQRLRQCPQEEVFVPFHYYGVSGKPAAFFIEPVRRDGRHTGWFVLQCAVNKINSLFAGVEQLGQTGEAFLVNRDGYLLTESSFEGDATILKKHLDDRNVQAKFQQQRGRMAVTDYRGFAVLTSFEVFDFLDTRWLVVAKVDEAQVVTEHFKQHRTYYADRIARHLAELAPLPSGPAVPALEREIIRVDMDEFVRANHAERLETLGVSTCTAIIATYPGKFGYLAHVSPYDRLYGGDATNLLGHVLQKIKTFDIYKYERRRVRFIVVARHLDSMTRIVDKLVDEGFLLSQISMLYHGGADCANVAYDYCDDRIDVEWLFEAAPQRRCVHHADDAQNLGTIVKQYMDL
;
A
#
# COMPACT_ATOMS: atom_id res chain seq x y z
N MET A 1 4.47 -0.96 -62.44
CA MET A 1 3.67 0.11 -61.86
C MET A 1 3.48 -0.22 -60.39
N THR A 2 4.32 0.37 -59.59
CA THR A 2 4.45 0.14 -58.16
C THR A 2 3.55 1.12 -57.42
N ALA A 3 2.63 0.63 -56.59
CA ALA A 3 1.79 1.43 -55.73
C ALA A 3 2.62 1.81 -54.46
N PRO A 4 2.46 3.03 -53.90
CA PRO A 4 3.23 3.47 -52.76
C PRO A 4 2.63 2.93 -51.46
N SER A 5 3.52 2.39 -50.61
CA SER A 5 3.26 2.04 -49.21
C SER A 5 2.93 3.31 -48.42
N ARG A 6 1.76 3.36 -47.81
CA ARG A 6 1.44 4.37 -46.78
C ARG A 6 2.02 3.92 -45.43
N ASP A 7 3.10 4.53 -45.06
CA ASP A 7 3.60 4.50 -43.68
C ASP A 7 2.60 5.20 -42.77
N ILE A 8 1.92 4.42 -41.95
CA ILE A 8 1.13 4.95 -40.84
C ILE A 8 2.12 5.16 -39.68
N MET A 9 2.55 6.40 -39.50
CA MET A 9 3.25 6.83 -38.31
C MET A 9 2.36 6.59 -37.09
N VAL A 10 2.72 5.57 -36.26
CA VAL A 10 2.17 5.40 -34.94
C VAL A 10 2.76 6.51 -34.07
N ALA A 11 1.93 7.49 -33.76
CA ALA A 11 2.25 8.52 -32.78
C ALA A 11 2.45 7.84 -31.42
N THR A 12 3.70 7.54 -31.06
CA THR A 12 4.08 7.19 -29.70
C THR A 12 3.79 8.41 -28.82
N GLY A 13 2.65 8.31 -28.10
CA GLY A 13 2.11 9.40 -27.33
C GLY A 13 3.07 9.89 -26.24
N GLN A 14 3.56 11.11 -26.42
CA GLN A 14 4.14 11.95 -25.38
C GLN A 14 3.05 12.39 -24.37
N SER A 15 2.35 11.46 -23.73
CA SER A 15 1.35 11.80 -22.70
C SER A 15 1.92 11.84 -21.29
N GLY A 16 3.12 11.27 -21.05
CA GLY A 16 3.78 11.29 -19.75
C GLY A 16 4.33 12.65 -19.30
N THR A 17 4.57 13.56 -20.25
CA THR A 17 5.15 14.89 -19.93
C THR A 17 4.10 15.95 -19.58
N ARG A 18 2.87 15.84 -20.06
CA ARG A 18 1.80 16.80 -19.71
C ARG A 18 1.27 16.60 -18.28
N GLY A 19 1.07 15.38 -17.81
CA GLY A 19 0.65 15.11 -16.42
C GLY A 19 1.71 15.52 -15.39
N ARG A 20 2.99 15.26 -15.67
CA ARG A 20 4.11 15.74 -14.83
C ARG A 20 4.22 17.26 -14.83
N ARG A 21 3.94 17.94 -15.95
CA ARG A 21 3.96 19.41 -16.04
C ARG A 21 2.79 20.04 -15.30
N ILE A 22 1.61 19.47 -15.28
CA ILE A 22 0.45 20.00 -14.52
C ILE A 22 0.64 19.78 -13.03
N GLY A 23 1.12 18.62 -12.59
CA GLY A 23 1.46 18.36 -11.19
C GLY A 23 2.62 19.25 -10.69
N ALA A 24 3.67 19.43 -11.50
CA ALA A 24 4.75 20.35 -11.22
C ALA A 24 4.29 21.82 -11.27
N MET A 25 3.36 22.16 -12.15
CA MET A 25 2.82 23.52 -12.26
C MET A 25 1.86 23.85 -11.11
N LEU A 26 1.06 22.88 -10.61
CA LEU A 26 0.29 23.03 -9.38
C LEU A 26 1.21 23.16 -8.15
N ALA A 27 2.27 22.34 -8.06
CA ALA A 27 3.28 22.45 -7.00
C ALA A 27 4.04 23.79 -7.05
N VAL A 28 4.33 24.30 -8.24
CA VAL A 28 5.00 25.59 -8.44
C VAL A 28 4.05 26.78 -8.17
N LEU A 29 2.78 26.70 -8.59
CA LEU A 29 1.78 27.75 -8.30
C LEU A 29 1.43 27.83 -6.81
N LEU A 30 1.43 26.69 -6.10
CA LEU A 30 1.18 26.62 -4.67
C LEU A 30 2.43 27.01 -3.84
N ALA A 31 3.64 26.76 -4.35
CA ALA A 31 4.89 27.25 -3.74
C ALA A 31 5.09 28.76 -3.92
N ALA A 32 4.43 29.38 -4.91
CA ALA A 32 4.58 30.80 -5.22
C ALA A 32 3.68 31.76 -4.41
N CYS A 33 2.75 31.24 -3.60
CA CYS A 33 1.88 32.09 -2.77
C CYS A 33 1.77 31.58 -1.33
N PRO A 34 2.75 31.90 -0.47
CA PRO A 34 2.75 31.43 0.93
C PRO A 34 1.49 31.86 1.71
N ALA A 35 0.86 32.97 1.35
CA ALA A 35 -0.40 33.42 1.96
C ALA A 35 -1.62 32.54 1.60
N PHE A 36 -1.60 31.90 0.44
CA PHE A 36 -2.67 30.97 0.03
C PHE A 36 -2.52 29.60 0.71
N CYS A 37 -1.29 29.14 0.89
CA CYS A 37 -1.00 27.90 1.62
C CYS A 37 -1.33 27.98 3.11
N ALA A 38 -1.22 29.17 3.72
CA ALA A 38 -1.57 29.41 5.13
C ALA A 38 -3.07 29.36 5.41
N ALA A 39 -3.92 29.45 4.37
CA ALA A 39 -5.38 29.41 4.50
C ALA A 39 -5.97 27.99 4.36
N ILE A 40 -5.17 27.00 3.92
CA ILE A 40 -5.61 25.62 3.73
C ILE A 40 -5.07 24.77 4.87
N GLY A 41 -5.95 24.19 5.68
CA GLY A 41 -5.57 23.28 6.76
C GLY A 41 -4.83 22.04 6.25
N PRO A 42 -4.02 21.38 7.10
CA PRO A 42 -3.17 20.23 6.71
C PRO A 42 -3.98 19.05 6.19
N CYS A 43 -5.15 18.79 6.73
CA CYS A 43 -6.04 17.73 6.26
C CYS A 43 -6.62 18.04 4.88
N GLU A 44 -7.00 19.32 4.62
CA GLU A 44 -7.51 19.71 3.30
C GLU A 44 -6.42 19.58 2.23
N TRP A 45 -5.18 19.93 2.56
CA TRP A 45 -4.04 19.71 1.67
C TRP A 45 -3.82 18.21 1.36
N ALA A 46 -3.93 17.35 2.38
CA ALA A 46 -3.86 15.91 2.19
C ALA A 46 -4.99 15.40 1.29
N TYR A 47 -6.22 15.88 1.47
CA TYR A 47 -7.37 15.54 0.63
C TYR A 47 -7.20 15.99 -0.83
N ILE A 48 -6.61 17.14 -1.09
CA ILE A 48 -6.31 17.59 -2.46
C ILE A 48 -5.37 16.59 -3.15
N ARG A 49 -4.31 16.12 -2.48
CA ARG A 49 -3.40 15.09 -3.01
C ARG A 49 -4.10 13.75 -3.22
N LEU A 50 -4.98 13.36 -2.30
CA LEU A 50 -5.75 12.13 -2.39
C LEU A 50 -6.74 12.17 -3.55
N ASP A 51 -7.46 13.27 -3.75
CA ASP A 51 -8.40 13.46 -4.85
C ASP A 51 -7.68 13.39 -6.19
N TYR A 52 -6.55 14.07 -6.33
CA TYR A 52 -5.73 14.01 -7.53
C TYR A 52 -5.29 12.58 -7.84
N THR A 53 -4.81 11.86 -6.82
CA THR A 53 -4.36 10.46 -6.98
C THR A 53 -5.53 9.56 -7.37
N ARG A 54 -6.68 9.65 -6.68
CA ARG A 54 -7.89 8.90 -7.02
C ARG A 54 -8.30 9.14 -8.47
N ASP A 55 -8.42 10.41 -8.88
CA ASP A 55 -8.85 10.79 -10.24
C ASP A 55 -7.87 10.27 -11.30
N GLU A 56 -6.58 10.28 -11.02
CA GLU A 56 -5.58 9.69 -11.91
C GLU A 56 -5.74 8.17 -12.03
N LYS A 57 -5.98 7.46 -10.91
CA LYS A 57 -6.20 6.01 -10.92
C LYS A 57 -7.50 5.64 -11.63
N VAL A 58 -8.57 6.39 -11.45
CA VAL A 58 -9.83 6.21 -12.18
C VAL A 58 -9.60 6.39 -13.68
N ARG A 59 -8.91 7.46 -14.12
CA ARG A 59 -8.59 7.67 -15.53
C ARG A 59 -7.72 6.56 -16.13
N GLN A 60 -6.74 6.06 -15.37
CA GLN A 60 -5.87 4.97 -15.82
C GLN A 60 -6.67 3.67 -15.98
N LEU A 61 -7.54 3.36 -15.01
CA LEU A 61 -8.41 2.19 -15.04
C LEU A 61 -9.41 2.27 -16.21
N GLN A 62 -10.05 3.44 -16.42
CA GLN A 62 -10.95 3.66 -17.55
C GLN A 62 -10.26 3.38 -18.87
N ARG A 63 -9.09 3.98 -19.11
CA ARG A 63 -8.32 3.74 -20.34
C ARG A 63 -7.95 2.28 -20.54
N PHE A 64 -7.60 1.59 -19.44
CA PHE A 64 -7.31 0.15 -19.51
C PHE A 64 -8.55 -0.64 -19.95
N CYS A 65 -9.70 -0.39 -19.31
CA CYS A 65 -10.95 -1.05 -19.63
C CYS A 65 -11.42 -0.74 -21.06
N ASP A 66 -11.36 0.52 -21.48
CA ASP A 66 -11.72 0.95 -22.85
C ASP A 66 -10.82 0.27 -23.88
N ASN A 67 -9.51 0.19 -23.64
CA ASN A 67 -8.57 -0.47 -24.55
C ASN A 67 -8.86 -1.98 -24.67
N VAL A 68 -9.17 -2.65 -23.56
CA VAL A 68 -9.54 -4.08 -23.58
C VAL A 68 -10.83 -4.29 -24.36
N HIS A 69 -11.83 -3.47 -24.11
CA HIS A 69 -13.12 -3.52 -24.75
C HIS A 69 -13.02 -3.25 -26.27
N GLU A 70 -12.33 -2.18 -26.66
CA GLU A 70 -12.14 -1.85 -28.08
C GLU A 70 -11.37 -2.94 -28.81
N LEU A 71 -10.37 -3.54 -28.18
CA LEU A 71 -9.60 -4.62 -28.79
C LEU A 71 -10.45 -5.86 -28.99
N ALA A 72 -11.28 -6.25 -28.02
CA ALA A 72 -12.18 -7.40 -28.18
C ALA A 72 -13.16 -7.20 -29.35
N ARG A 73 -13.74 -6.01 -29.46
CA ARG A 73 -14.61 -5.64 -30.61
C ARG A 73 -13.89 -5.64 -31.95
N ARG A 74 -12.66 -5.16 -32.02
CA ARG A 74 -11.85 -5.23 -33.23
C ARG A 74 -11.58 -6.68 -33.62
N MET A 75 -11.27 -7.54 -32.65
CA MET A 75 -11.04 -8.96 -32.92
C MET A 75 -12.29 -9.65 -33.47
N SER A 76 -13.48 -9.33 -32.96
CA SER A 76 -14.73 -9.93 -33.43
C SER A 76 -15.16 -9.43 -34.83
N GLY A 77 -14.64 -8.29 -35.31
CA GLY A 77 -14.81 -7.74 -36.62
C GLY A 77 -13.68 -8.04 -37.61
N ASP A 78 -12.57 -8.62 -37.18
CA ASP A 78 -11.40 -8.91 -38.01
C ASP A 78 -11.57 -10.25 -38.76
N GLU A 79 -11.58 -10.21 -40.09
CA GLU A 79 -11.76 -11.40 -40.92
C GLU A 79 -10.67 -12.47 -40.67
N VAL A 80 -9.43 -12.07 -40.36
CA VAL A 80 -8.35 -13.00 -40.01
C VAL A 80 -8.67 -13.74 -38.71
N MET A 81 -9.22 -13.04 -37.72
CA MET A 81 -9.62 -13.66 -36.43
C MET A 81 -10.83 -14.57 -36.62
N LEU A 82 -11.80 -14.17 -37.45
CA LEU A 82 -12.97 -14.98 -37.77
C LEU A 82 -12.56 -16.25 -38.53
N GLU A 83 -11.64 -16.14 -39.50
CA GLU A 83 -11.10 -17.31 -40.22
C GLU A 83 -10.31 -18.20 -39.27
N PHE A 84 -9.53 -17.61 -38.36
CA PHE A 84 -8.81 -18.37 -37.33
C PHE A 84 -9.77 -19.15 -36.43
N PHE A 85 -10.89 -18.57 -36.04
CA PHE A 85 -11.95 -19.23 -35.28
C PHE A 85 -12.50 -20.44 -36.04
N ASP A 86 -12.86 -20.28 -37.34
CA ASP A 86 -13.43 -21.36 -38.14
C ASP A 86 -12.41 -22.48 -38.40
N VAL A 87 -11.16 -22.14 -38.67
CA VAL A 87 -10.06 -23.13 -38.81
C VAL A 87 -9.84 -23.87 -37.50
N SER A 88 -9.84 -23.17 -36.35
CA SER A 88 -9.68 -23.78 -35.04
C SER A 88 -10.82 -24.76 -34.72
N ARG A 89 -12.07 -24.40 -35.06
CA ARG A 89 -13.24 -25.27 -34.87
C ARG A 89 -13.11 -26.55 -35.73
N THR A 90 -12.75 -26.39 -37.02
CA THR A 90 -12.55 -27.51 -37.92
C THR A 90 -11.38 -28.40 -37.44
N TYR A 91 -10.29 -27.81 -36.98
CA TYR A 91 -9.14 -28.54 -36.45
C TYR A 91 -9.50 -29.34 -35.19
N HIS A 92 -10.23 -28.73 -34.25
CA HIS A 92 -10.72 -29.40 -33.03
C HIS A 92 -11.65 -30.57 -33.34
N SER A 93 -12.61 -30.39 -34.25
CA SER A 93 -13.51 -31.45 -34.69
C SER A 93 -12.76 -32.64 -35.30
N ARG A 94 -11.77 -32.38 -36.18
CA ARG A 94 -10.94 -33.44 -36.80
C ARG A 94 -10.06 -34.20 -35.77
N LEU A 95 -9.52 -33.49 -34.78
CA LEU A 95 -8.77 -34.12 -33.69
C LEU A 95 -9.63 -35.15 -32.93
N ARG A 96 -10.91 -34.83 -32.70
CA ARG A 96 -11.85 -35.75 -32.03
C ARG A 96 -12.15 -37.01 -32.88
N HIS A 97 -12.08 -36.92 -34.19
CA HIS A 97 -12.39 -38.00 -35.13
C HIS A 97 -11.14 -38.76 -35.62
N GLY A 98 -9.96 -38.50 -35.05
CA GLY A 98 -8.79 -39.36 -35.14
C GLY A 98 -7.74 -39.02 -36.24
N SER A 99 -7.93 -38.08 -37.17
CA SER A 99 -6.86 -37.66 -38.06
C SER A 99 -6.95 -36.21 -38.51
N VAL A 100 -5.86 -35.46 -38.37
CA VAL A 100 -5.70 -34.11 -38.92
C VAL A 100 -4.65 -34.13 -40.02
N PRO A 101 -4.99 -33.74 -41.26
CA PRO A 101 -3.98 -33.65 -42.33
C PRO A 101 -2.88 -32.67 -41.99
N GLN A 102 -1.65 -32.97 -42.41
CA GLN A 102 -0.49 -32.13 -42.13
C GLN A 102 -0.59 -30.71 -42.68
N THR A 103 -1.30 -30.54 -43.80
CA THR A 103 -1.63 -29.21 -44.37
C THR A 103 -2.47 -28.36 -43.44
N PHE A 104 -3.41 -28.99 -42.71
CA PHE A 104 -4.27 -28.30 -41.75
C PHE A 104 -3.48 -27.90 -40.50
N THR A 105 -2.59 -28.77 -40.01
CA THR A 105 -1.71 -28.48 -38.87
C THR A 105 -0.80 -27.28 -39.21
N ARG A 106 -0.26 -27.23 -40.45
CA ARG A 106 0.55 -26.11 -40.90
C ARG A 106 -0.26 -24.81 -40.93
N LYS A 107 -1.48 -24.81 -41.55
CA LYS A 107 -2.35 -23.65 -41.60
C LYS A 107 -2.68 -23.14 -40.19
N MET A 108 -2.98 -24.03 -39.26
CA MET A 108 -3.24 -23.68 -37.86
C MET A 108 -2.02 -23.01 -37.20
N THR A 109 -0.82 -23.52 -37.43
CA THR A 109 0.42 -22.92 -36.93
C THR A 109 0.71 -21.54 -37.52
N GLU A 110 0.41 -21.33 -38.79
CA GLU A 110 0.56 -20.05 -39.45
C GLU A 110 -0.40 -18.99 -38.86
N PHE A 111 -1.68 -19.33 -38.65
CA PHE A 111 -2.63 -18.48 -37.97
C PHE A 111 -2.22 -18.15 -36.51
N GLN A 112 -1.78 -19.15 -35.74
CA GLN A 112 -1.29 -18.95 -34.39
C GLN A 112 -0.15 -17.92 -34.36
N LYS A 113 0.85 -18.05 -35.24
CA LYS A 113 1.97 -17.11 -35.34
C LYS A 113 1.50 -15.71 -35.74
N ALA A 114 0.55 -15.60 -36.67
CA ALA A 114 0.02 -14.32 -37.11
C ALA A 114 -0.73 -13.62 -35.94
N VAL A 115 -1.61 -14.32 -35.26
CA VAL A 115 -2.37 -13.82 -34.12
C VAL A 115 -1.44 -13.45 -32.95
N GLU A 116 -0.48 -14.31 -32.61
CA GLU A 116 0.52 -14.04 -31.60
C GLU A 116 1.37 -12.81 -31.95
N GLY A 117 1.80 -12.70 -33.20
CA GLY A 117 2.63 -11.60 -33.66
C GLY A 117 1.90 -10.26 -33.69
N HIS A 118 0.63 -10.25 -34.11
CA HIS A 118 -0.15 -9.02 -34.26
C HIS A 118 -0.83 -8.58 -32.95
N TYR A 119 -1.55 -9.48 -32.29
CA TYR A 119 -2.35 -9.11 -31.11
C TYR A 119 -1.57 -9.16 -29.80
N PHE A 120 -0.73 -10.17 -29.55
CA PHE A 120 -0.10 -10.33 -28.26
C PHE A 120 1.21 -9.57 -28.06
N ARG A 121 1.95 -9.29 -29.14
CA ARG A 121 3.13 -8.42 -29.04
C ARG A 121 2.77 -6.95 -28.84
N ASN A 122 1.63 -6.53 -29.42
CA ASN A 122 1.21 -5.13 -29.41
C ASN A 122 0.26 -4.80 -28.25
N TYR A 123 -0.43 -5.80 -27.69
CA TYR A 123 -1.46 -5.60 -26.67
C TYR A 123 -1.15 -6.43 -25.42
N LEU A 124 -0.38 -5.86 -24.52
CA LEU A 124 0.06 -6.51 -23.27
C LEU A 124 -1.01 -6.53 -22.16
N CYS A 125 -2.28 -6.24 -22.48
CA CYS A 125 -3.38 -6.17 -21.49
C CYS A 125 -3.98 -7.54 -21.15
N PHE A 126 -3.64 -8.61 -21.90
CA PHE A 126 -4.16 -9.96 -21.64
C PHE A 126 -3.10 -10.90 -21.09
N HIS A 127 -3.61 -11.90 -20.38
CA HIS A 127 -2.85 -13.08 -19.99
C HIS A 127 -3.06 -14.21 -21.01
N ASP A 128 -4.29 -14.49 -21.39
CA ASP A 128 -4.65 -15.56 -22.35
C ASP A 128 -5.81 -15.12 -23.28
N LEU A 129 -5.93 -15.81 -24.41
CA LEU A 129 -7.07 -15.77 -25.32
C LEU A 129 -7.60 -17.20 -25.50
N LEU A 130 -8.88 -17.39 -25.23
CA LEU A 130 -9.59 -18.62 -25.54
C LEU A 130 -10.54 -18.39 -26.71
N LEU A 131 -10.56 -19.31 -27.65
CA LEU A 131 -11.62 -19.46 -28.66
C LEU A 131 -12.56 -20.55 -28.19
N VAL A 132 -13.82 -20.21 -27.95
CA VAL A 132 -14.81 -21.12 -27.41
C VAL A 132 -15.99 -21.20 -28.36
N ASP A 133 -16.42 -22.42 -28.74
CA ASP A 133 -17.61 -22.58 -29.58
C ASP A 133 -18.90 -22.62 -28.73
N THR A 134 -20.07 -22.62 -29.44
CA THR A 134 -21.38 -22.64 -28.79
C THR A 134 -21.66 -23.89 -27.95
N SER A 135 -20.91 -24.99 -28.14
CA SER A 135 -20.98 -26.19 -27.30
C SER A 135 -20.14 -26.09 -26.03
N GLY A 136 -19.36 -25.01 -25.89
CA GLY A 136 -18.45 -24.79 -24.78
C GLY A 136 -17.06 -25.41 -24.98
N ASP A 137 -16.78 -25.98 -26.15
CA ASP A 137 -15.46 -26.53 -26.44
C ASP A 137 -14.42 -25.41 -26.61
N ILE A 138 -13.31 -25.52 -25.90
CA ILE A 138 -12.17 -24.62 -26.02
C ILE A 138 -11.35 -25.06 -27.25
N LEU A 139 -11.60 -24.39 -28.36
CA LEU A 139 -10.97 -24.69 -29.66
C LEU A 139 -9.48 -24.32 -29.67
N TYR A 140 -9.12 -23.25 -28.95
CA TYR A 140 -7.77 -22.72 -28.83
C TYR A 140 -7.59 -22.02 -27.49
N SER A 141 -6.39 -22.10 -26.92
CA SER A 141 -5.88 -21.31 -25.82
C SER A 141 -4.45 -20.93 -26.15
N LEU A 142 -4.12 -19.65 -26.02
CA LEU A 142 -2.78 -19.14 -26.29
C LEU A 142 -1.76 -19.72 -25.30
N ARG A 143 -2.08 -19.74 -24.02
CA ARG A 143 -1.21 -20.22 -22.95
C ARG A 143 -1.21 -21.75 -22.80
N ARG A 144 -2.23 -22.42 -23.36
CA ARG A 144 -2.40 -23.87 -23.24
C ARG A 144 -2.36 -24.36 -21.79
N GLU A 145 -3.03 -23.60 -20.91
CA GLU A 145 -3.18 -24.00 -19.50
C GLU A 145 -4.06 -25.26 -19.36
N ALA A 146 -4.40 -25.65 -18.15
CA ALA A 146 -5.11 -26.90 -17.87
C ALA A 146 -6.56 -26.96 -18.42
N ASP A 147 -7.09 -25.87 -18.99
CA ASP A 147 -8.36 -25.80 -19.71
C ASP A 147 -8.22 -26.01 -21.24
N HIS A 148 -6.99 -26.01 -21.75
CA HIS A 148 -6.73 -26.24 -23.18
C HIS A 148 -7.39 -27.52 -23.67
N ARG A 149 -8.18 -27.42 -24.74
CA ARG A 149 -8.99 -28.53 -25.30
C ARG A 149 -10.05 -29.09 -24.34
N GLY A 150 -10.37 -28.36 -23.25
CA GLY A 150 -11.46 -28.69 -22.35
C GLY A 150 -12.80 -28.22 -22.90
N ASN A 151 -13.85 -28.46 -22.11
CA ASN A 151 -15.17 -27.95 -22.40
C ASN A 151 -15.69 -27.17 -21.18
N LEU A 152 -16.03 -25.88 -21.39
CA LEU A 152 -16.54 -25.00 -20.33
C LEU A 152 -17.92 -25.41 -19.82
N PHE A 153 -18.65 -26.23 -20.53
CA PHE A 153 -19.96 -26.68 -20.10
C PHE A 153 -19.98 -28.10 -19.55
N ALA A 154 -18.82 -28.76 -19.49
CA ALA A 154 -18.69 -30.12 -18.96
C ALA A 154 -17.57 -30.24 -17.91
N GLY A 155 -17.65 -31.29 -17.10
CA GLY A 155 -16.63 -31.64 -16.11
C GLY A 155 -16.36 -30.53 -15.09
N ARG A 156 -15.08 -30.38 -14.69
CA ARG A 156 -14.64 -29.42 -13.68
C ARG A 156 -14.82 -27.96 -14.11
N LEU A 157 -14.67 -27.66 -15.41
CA LEU A 157 -14.76 -26.30 -15.94
C LEU A 157 -16.19 -25.77 -15.90
N ALA A 158 -17.21 -26.64 -15.92
CA ALA A 158 -18.62 -26.27 -15.90
C ALA A 158 -19.05 -25.52 -14.63
N ARG A 159 -18.25 -25.63 -13.56
CA ARG A 159 -18.49 -24.96 -12.27
C ARG A 159 -17.77 -23.61 -12.16
N THR A 160 -16.98 -23.21 -13.13
CA THR A 160 -16.27 -21.93 -13.11
C THR A 160 -17.23 -20.76 -13.31
N THR A 161 -16.92 -19.61 -12.74
CA THR A 161 -17.68 -18.37 -12.94
C THR A 161 -17.72 -17.99 -14.43
N LEU A 162 -16.64 -18.21 -15.16
CA LEU A 162 -16.57 -18.02 -16.60
C LEU A 162 -17.65 -18.84 -17.33
N ALA A 163 -17.74 -20.15 -17.04
CA ALA A 163 -18.72 -21.02 -17.67
C ALA A 163 -20.18 -20.65 -17.32
N GLN A 164 -20.41 -20.21 -16.09
CA GLN A 164 -21.74 -19.74 -15.66
C GLN A 164 -22.16 -18.50 -16.41
N ARG A 165 -21.27 -17.52 -16.56
CA ARG A 165 -21.54 -16.25 -17.28
C ARG A 165 -21.79 -16.50 -18.76
N LEU A 166 -21.02 -17.35 -19.43
CA LEU A 166 -21.26 -17.75 -20.82
C LEU A 166 -22.65 -18.35 -21.06
N ARG A 167 -23.17 -19.13 -20.09
CA ARG A 167 -24.53 -19.68 -20.18
C ARG A 167 -25.62 -18.64 -19.95
N GLN A 168 -25.37 -17.68 -19.06
CA GLN A 168 -26.34 -16.63 -18.68
C GLN A 168 -26.51 -15.58 -19.78
N CYS A 169 -25.42 -15.18 -20.41
CA CYS A 169 -25.38 -14.10 -21.40
C CYS A 169 -24.69 -14.56 -22.69
N PRO A 170 -25.31 -15.51 -23.45
CA PRO A 170 -24.61 -16.18 -24.54
C PRO A 170 -24.37 -15.30 -25.76
N GLN A 171 -25.07 -14.16 -25.92
CA GLN A 171 -24.98 -13.31 -27.09
C GLN A 171 -24.61 -11.85 -26.77
N GLU A 172 -24.19 -11.59 -25.55
CA GLU A 172 -23.84 -10.26 -25.05
C GLU A 172 -22.35 -10.16 -24.78
N GLU A 173 -21.81 -8.96 -24.89
CA GLU A 173 -20.51 -8.64 -24.32
C GLU A 173 -20.61 -8.71 -22.81
N VAL A 174 -19.69 -9.42 -22.17
CA VAL A 174 -19.71 -9.59 -20.72
C VAL A 174 -18.31 -9.43 -20.13
N PHE A 175 -18.22 -8.72 -19.02
CA PHE A 175 -17.05 -8.75 -18.17
C PHE A 175 -17.29 -9.67 -16.97
N VAL A 176 -16.45 -10.70 -16.82
CA VAL A 176 -16.43 -11.56 -15.63
C VAL A 176 -15.45 -10.96 -14.64
N PRO A 177 -15.91 -10.44 -13.50
CA PRO A 177 -15.05 -9.74 -12.56
C PRO A 177 -14.02 -10.69 -11.92
N PHE A 178 -13.01 -10.12 -11.28
CA PHE A 178 -11.95 -10.88 -10.64
C PHE A 178 -12.48 -11.93 -9.68
N HIS A 179 -12.08 -13.15 -9.90
CA HIS A 179 -12.33 -14.30 -9.05
C HIS A 179 -11.14 -15.28 -9.10
N TYR A 180 -11.08 -16.18 -8.14
CA TYR A 180 -10.05 -17.22 -8.17
C TYR A 180 -10.37 -18.23 -9.30
N TYR A 181 -9.50 -18.30 -10.30
CA TYR A 181 -9.63 -19.21 -11.42
C TYR A 181 -8.78 -20.46 -11.20
N GLY A 182 -9.44 -21.57 -10.85
CA GLY A 182 -8.77 -22.81 -10.46
C GLY A 182 -7.87 -23.44 -11.52
N VAL A 183 -8.00 -23.02 -12.79
CA VAL A 183 -7.16 -23.48 -13.90
C VAL A 183 -5.76 -22.88 -13.84
N SER A 184 -5.68 -21.57 -13.72
CA SER A 184 -4.40 -20.84 -13.59
C SER A 184 -3.88 -20.80 -12.14
N GLY A 185 -4.70 -21.22 -11.15
CA GLY A 185 -4.36 -21.12 -9.74
C GLY A 185 -4.19 -19.68 -9.21
N LYS A 186 -4.75 -18.69 -9.91
CA LYS A 186 -4.57 -17.26 -9.64
C LYS A 186 -5.88 -16.50 -9.79
N PRO A 187 -5.98 -15.28 -9.23
CA PRO A 187 -7.05 -14.34 -9.55
C PRO A 187 -7.07 -14.02 -11.06
N ALA A 188 -8.24 -14.11 -11.68
CA ALA A 188 -8.45 -13.80 -13.09
C ALA A 188 -9.78 -13.08 -13.30
N ALA A 189 -9.83 -12.23 -14.30
CA ALA A 189 -11.03 -11.63 -14.85
C ALA A 189 -11.08 -11.91 -16.35
N PHE A 190 -12.27 -11.97 -16.92
CA PHE A 190 -12.42 -12.29 -18.33
C PHE A 190 -13.32 -11.28 -19.02
N PHE A 191 -12.90 -10.89 -20.21
CA PHE A 191 -13.74 -10.18 -21.16
C PHE A 191 -14.25 -11.17 -22.18
N ILE A 192 -15.57 -11.22 -22.41
CA ILE A 192 -16.23 -12.15 -23.31
C ILE A 192 -16.85 -11.35 -24.43
N GLU A 193 -16.42 -11.63 -25.66
CA GLU A 193 -16.95 -11.04 -26.88
C GLU A 193 -17.60 -12.13 -27.74
N PRO A 194 -18.90 -12.04 -28.08
CA PRO A 194 -19.57 -13.02 -28.95
C PRO A 194 -19.08 -12.95 -30.40
N VAL A 195 -18.78 -14.12 -30.96
CA VAL A 195 -18.36 -14.28 -32.34
C VAL A 195 -19.59 -14.56 -33.22
N ARG A 196 -19.77 -13.76 -34.28
CA ARG A 196 -20.86 -13.92 -35.23
C ARG A 196 -20.30 -14.16 -36.63
N ARG A 197 -20.89 -15.12 -37.35
CA ARG A 197 -20.61 -15.39 -38.76
C ARG A 197 -21.91 -15.39 -39.51
N ASP A 198 -22.03 -14.55 -40.55
CA ASP A 198 -23.27 -14.36 -41.32
C ASP A 198 -24.50 -14.10 -40.42
N GLY A 199 -24.31 -13.25 -39.40
CA GLY A 199 -25.35 -12.89 -38.44
C GLY A 199 -25.67 -13.99 -37.39
N ARG A 200 -25.08 -15.19 -37.47
CA ARG A 200 -25.30 -16.29 -36.57
C ARG A 200 -24.22 -16.32 -35.50
N HIS A 201 -24.62 -16.49 -34.23
CA HIS A 201 -23.69 -16.69 -33.13
C HIS A 201 -23.01 -18.04 -33.29
N THR A 202 -21.68 -18.07 -33.28
CA THR A 202 -20.86 -19.28 -33.48
C THR A 202 -19.97 -19.62 -32.31
N GLY A 203 -19.82 -18.71 -31.33
CA GLY A 203 -19.02 -18.89 -30.14
C GLY A 203 -18.54 -17.57 -29.54
N TRP A 204 -17.41 -17.59 -28.84
CA TRP A 204 -16.86 -16.44 -28.12
C TRP A 204 -15.34 -16.32 -28.25
N PHE A 205 -14.86 -15.09 -28.30
CA PHE A 205 -13.52 -14.74 -27.87
C PHE A 205 -13.54 -14.45 -26.38
N VAL A 206 -12.71 -15.15 -25.60
CA VAL A 206 -12.59 -14.96 -24.17
C VAL A 206 -11.19 -14.48 -23.86
N LEU A 207 -11.08 -13.24 -23.41
CA LEU A 207 -9.81 -12.59 -23.10
C LEU A 207 -9.61 -12.62 -21.59
N GLN A 208 -8.60 -13.34 -21.11
CA GLN A 208 -8.23 -13.33 -19.71
C GLN A 208 -7.40 -12.09 -19.40
N CYS A 209 -7.89 -11.21 -18.54
CA CYS A 209 -7.21 -9.98 -18.16
C CYS A 209 -6.01 -10.28 -17.26
N ALA A 210 -4.90 -9.57 -17.51
CA ALA A 210 -3.69 -9.68 -16.73
C ALA A 210 -3.80 -8.89 -15.43
N VAL A 211 -3.96 -9.59 -14.29
CA VAL A 211 -4.05 -8.99 -12.94
C VAL A 211 -2.86 -8.07 -12.67
N ASN A 212 -1.65 -8.47 -13.05
CA ASN A 212 -0.45 -7.68 -12.85
C ASN A 212 -0.51 -6.30 -13.53
N LYS A 213 -1.26 -6.16 -14.63
CA LYS A 213 -1.44 -4.87 -15.30
C LYS A 213 -2.33 -3.95 -14.49
N ILE A 214 -3.46 -4.44 -13.97
CA ILE A 214 -4.31 -3.65 -13.07
C ILE A 214 -3.53 -3.29 -11.81
N ASN A 215 -2.83 -4.24 -11.22
CA ASN A 215 -2.00 -3.96 -10.04
C ASN A 215 -0.96 -2.86 -10.31
N SER A 216 -0.30 -2.87 -11.47
CA SER A 216 0.67 -1.83 -11.85
C SER A 216 0.04 -0.44 -12.04
N LEU A 217 -1.26 -0.34 -12.38
CA LEU A 217 -1.95 0.95 -12.48
C LEU A 217 -2.07 1.64 -11.11
N PHE A 218 -2.17 0.85 -10.04
CA PHE A 218 -2.33 1.37 -8.68
C PHE A 218 -1.00 1.61 -7.95
N ALA A 219 0.12 1.20 -8.53
CA ALA A 219 1.46 1.58 -8.07
C ALA A 219 1.77 3.06 -8.37
N GLY A 220 2.92 3.56 -7.89
CA GLY A 220 3.41 4.91 -8.21
C GLY A 220 2.59 6.01 -7.54
N VAL A 221 2.44 5.93 -6.20
CA VAL A 221 1.71 6.90 -5.38
C VAL A 221 2.64 7.64 -4.40
N GLU A 222 3.90 7.81 -4.78
CA GLU A 222 4.95 8.43 -3.96
C GLU A 222 4.57 9.84 -3.49
N GLN A 223 3.74 10.57 -4.26
CA GLN A 223 3.21 11.88 -3.90
C GLN A 223 2.32 11.85 -2.64
N LEU A 224 1.81 10.69 -2.24
CA LEU A 224 1.07 10.52 -0.99
C LEU A 224 1.98 10.30 0.23
N GLY A 225 3.30 10.16 0.03
CA GLY A 225 4.27 9.91 1.07
C GLY A 225 4.37 8.42 1.47
N GLN A 226 5.02 8.17 2.60
CA GLN A 226 5.41 6.80 2.99
C GLN A 226 4.26 5.89 3.42
N THR A 227 3.13 6.45 3.83
CA THR A 227 1.93 5.70 4.23
C THR A 227 0.82 5.78 3.20
N GLY A 228 1.10 6.45 2.07
CA GLY A 228 0.19 6.59 0.95
C GLY A 228 -0.02 5.26 0.22
N GLU A 229 -1.27 4.99 -0.15
CA GLU A 229 -1.66 3.81 -0.90
C GLU A 229 -2.86 4.12 -1.80
N ALA A 230 -2.91 3.52 -2.98
CA ALA A 230 -4.11 3.46 -3.79
C ALA A 230 -4.43 1.99 -4.12
N PHE A 231 -5.71 1.63 -4.09
CA PHE A 231 -6.15 0.27 -4.30
C PHE A 231 -7.57 0.20 -4.86
N LEU A 232 -7.89 -0.98 -5.40
CA LEU A 232 -9.19 -1.32 -5.97
C LEU A 232 -9.89 -2.34 -5.09
N VAL A 233 -11.20 -2.17 -4.87
CA VAL A 233 -12.04 -3.04 -4.03
C VAL A 233 -13.26 -3.48 -4.82
N ASN A 234 -13.66 -4.75 -4.69
CA ASN A 234 -14.92 -5.22 -5.23
C ASN A 234 -16.10 -4.91 -4.30
N ARG A 235 -17.32 -5.20 -4.75
CA ARG A 235 -18.54 -4.92 -4.00
C ARG A 235 -18.64 -5.73 -2.70
N ASP A 236 -17.96 -6.87 -2.63
CA ASP A 236 -17.93 -7.75 -1.47
C ASP A 236 -16.83 -7.37 -0.46
N GLY A 237 -16.14 -6.25 -0.67
CA GLY A 237 -15.12 -5.74 0.25
C GLY A 237 -13.72 -6.35 0.08
N TYR A 238 -13.47 -7.19 -0.93
CA TYR A 238 -12.14 -7.76 -1.15
C TYR A 238 -11.25 -6.85 -1.99
N LEU A 239 -9.97 -6.76 -1.64
CA LEU A 239 -8.96 -6.09 -2.45
C LEU A 239 -8.79 -6.79 -3.80
N LEU A 240 -8.72 -5.99 -4.87
CA LEU A 240 -8.42 -6.42 -6.24
C LEU A 240 -7.01 -6.04 -6.69
N THR A 241 -6.26 -5.36 -5.83
CA THR A 241 -4.84 -4.98 -6.01
C THR A 241 -4.04 -5.43 -4.79
N GLU A 242 -2.73 -5.59 -4.95
CA GLU A 242 -1.85 -5.89 -3.83
C GLU A 242 -1.69 -4.67 -2.92
N SER A 243 -1.71 -4.90 -1.62
CA SER A 243 -1.37 -3.87 -0.64
C SER A 243 0.14 -3.69 -0.54
N SER A 244 0.57 -2.43 -0.41
CA SER A 244 1.97 -2.07 -0.14
C SER A 244 2.39 -2.30 1.33
N PHE A 245 1.43 -2.63 2.20
CA PHE A 245 1.61 -2.73 3.65
C PHE A 245 1.36 -4.11 4.23
N GLU A 246 1.21 -5.12 3.38
CA GLU A 246 1.09 -6.52 3.78
C GLU A 246 2.24 -7.32 3.16
N GLY A 247 2.74 -8.33 3.88
CA GLY A 247 3.81 -9.20 3.40
C GLY A 247 3.32 -10.30 2.47
N ASP A 248 2.05 -10.66 2.59
CA ASP A 248 1.40 -11.73 1.84
C ASP A 248 0.52 -11.17 0.72
N ALA A 249 0.20 -12.03 -0.26
CA ALA A 249 -0.71 -11.69 -1.34
C ALA A 249 -2.11 -11.30 -0.80
N THR A 250 -2.61 -10.15 -1.21
CA THR A 250 -3.87 -9.57 -0.70
C THR A 250 -5.04 -9.65 -1.67
N ILE A 251 -4.78 -9.82 -2.96
CA ILE A 251 -5.83 -9.87 -3.99
C ILE A 251 -6.78 -11.04 -3.73
N LEU A 252 -8.08 -10.73 -3.56
CA LEU A 252 -9.19 -11.66 -3.22
C LEU A 252 -9.00 -12.42 -1.90
N LYS A 253 -8.07 -12.01 -1.06
CA LYS A 253 -7.81 -12.60 0.26
C LYS A 253 -8.04 -11.61 1.39
N LYS A 254 -7.63 -10.35 1.21
CA LYS A 254 -7.81 -9.30 2.21
C LYS A 254 -9.20 -8.71 2.08
N HIS A 255 -9.98 -8.86 3.13
CA HIS A 255 -11.31 -8.27 3.26
C HIS A 255 -11.24 -6.98 4.08
N LEU A 256 -11.92 -5.94 3.64
CA LEU A 256 -12.04 -4.66 4.31
C LEU A 256 -13.29 -4.61 5.18
N ASP A 257 -13.37 -3.64 6.10
CA ASP A 257 -14.56 -3.41 6.93
C ASP A 257 -15.80 -3.11 6.06
N ASP A 258 -16.81 -3.95 6.15
CA ASP A 258 -18.03 -3.88 5.35
C ASP A 258 -18.76 -2.53 5.48
N ARG A 259 -18.82 -1.95 6.69
CA ARG A 259 -19.51 -0.68 6.91
C ARG A 259 -18.86 0.45 6.13
N ASN A 260 -17.53 0.52 6.17
CA ASN A 260 -16.76 1.52 5.46
C ASN A 260 -16.87 1.36 3.94
N VAL A 261 -16.86 0.11 3.46
CA VAL A 261 -17.00 -0.21 2.03
C VAL A 261 -18.40 0.16 1.54
N GLN A 262 -19.45 -0.29 2.22
CA GLN A 262 -20.85 -0.02 1.84
C GLN A 262 -21.17 1.48 1.88
N ALA A 263 -20.71 2.22 2.90
CA ALA A 263 -20.88 3.66 2.98
C ALA A 263 -20.27 4.38 1.75
N LYS A 264 -19.08 3.96 1.32
CA LYS A 264 -18.43 4.51 0.12
C LYS A 264 -19.18 4.18 -1.17
N PHE A 265 -19.69 2.95 -1.31
CA PHE A 265 -20.52 2.57 -2.46
C PHE A 265 -21.85 3.36 -2.51
N GLN A 266 -22.43 3.69 -1.36
CA GLN A 266 -23.64 4.53 -1.29
C GLN A 266 -23.34 5.98 -1.68
N GLN A 267 -22.25 6.54 -1.18
CA GLN A 267 -21.86 7.92 -1.44
C GLN A 267 -21.34 8.15 -2.86
N GLN A 268 -20.93 7.10 -3.58
CA GLN A 268 -20.39 7.09 -4.94
C GLN A 268 -19.00 7.72 -5.07
N ARG A 269 -18.81 8.94 -4.59
CA ARG A 269 -17.55 9.70 -4.62
C ARG A 269 -17.48 10.60 -3.40
N GLY A 270 -16.31 10.69 -2.79
CA GLY A 270 -16.16 11.55 -1.61
C GLY A 270 -14.84 11.40 -0.89
N ARG A 271 -14.83 11.98 0.30
CA ARG A 271 -13.73 11.96 1.26
C ARG A 271 -14.24 11.40 2.58
N MET A 272 -13.42 10.64 3.28
CA MET A 272 -13.80 10.06 4.56
C MET A 272 -12.57 9.79 5.43
N ALA A 273 -12.63 10.15 6.71
CA ALA A 273 -11.67 9.71 7.71
C ALA A 273 -12.20 8.41 8.35
N VAL A 274 -11.40 7.36 8.34
CA VAL A 274 -11.79 6.02 8.85
C VAL A 274 -10.60 5.31 9.49
N THR A 275 -10.87 4.26 10.26
CA THR A 275 -9.85 3.28 10.63
C THR A 275 -9.72 2.26 9.50
N ASP A 276 -8.49 2.06 9.00
CA ASP A 276 -8.23 1.15 7.91
C ASP A 276 -8.02 -0.31 8.37
N TYR A 277 -7.79 -1.22 7.42
CA TYR A 277 -7.58 -2.65 7.66
C TYR A 277 -6.33 -2.98 8.49
N ARG A 278 -5.42 -2.01 8.69
CA ARG A 278 -4.24 -2.12 9.56
C ARG A 278 -4.51 -1.62 10.98
N GLY A 279 -5.70 -1.05 11.24
CA GLY A 279 -6.08 -0.45 12.52
C GLY A 279 -5.62 1.00 12.71
N PHE A 280 -5.17 1.69 11.66
CA PHE A 280 -4.73 3.09 11.73
C PHE A 280 -5.81 4.05 11.24
N ALA A 281 -5.89 5.23 11.88
CA ALA A 281 -6.69 6.34 11.39
C ALA A 281 -6.11 6.86 10.07
N VAL A 282 -6.93 6.90 9.02
CA VAL A 282 -6.54 7.30 7.67
C VAL A 282 -7.53 8.29 7.08
N LEU A 283 -7.02 9.20 6.27
CA LEU A 283 -7.80 10.03 5.37
C LEU A 283 -7.93 9.29 4.05
N THR A 284 -9.16 9.20 3.52
CA THR A 284 -9.45 8.50 2.26
C THR A 284 -10.18 9.40 1.29
N SER A 285 -9.83 9.29 0.02
CA SER A 285 -10.60 9.78 -1.11
C SER A 285 -10.98 8.61 -1.98
N PHE A 286 -12.23 8.54 -2.43
CA PHE A 286 -12.75 7.38 -3.13
C PHE A 286 -13.73 7.76 -4.24
N GLU A 287 -13.87 6.84 -5.20
CA GLU A 287 -14.84 6.92 -6.28
C GLU A 287 -15.27 5.54 -6.72
N VAL A 288 -16.57 5.36 -6.95
CA VAL A 288 -17.12 4.15 -7.55
C VAL A 288 -16.85 4.20 -9.05
N PHE A 289 -16.30 3.14 -9.57
CA PHE A 289 -16.00 2.95 -10.97
C PHE A 289 -16.90 1.86 -11.54
N ASP A 290 -17.70 2.22 -12.52
CA ASP A 290 -18.61 1.30 -13.20
C ASP A 290 -18.01 0.90 -14.56
N PHE A 291 -17.96 -0.41 -14.83
CA PHE A 291 -17.53 -0.95 -16.12
C PHE A 291 -18.40 -2.15 -16.47
N LEU A 292 -19.18 -2.03 -17.56
CA LEU A 292 -20.22 -2.97 -17.93
C LEU A 292 -21.14 -3.28 -16.73
N ASP A 293 -21.30 -4.54 -16.36
CA ASP A 293 -22.12 -4.97 -15.23
C ASP A 293 -21.34 -5.05 -13.90
N THR A 294 -20.12 -4.54 -13.87
CA THR A 294 -19.23 -4.60 -12.69
C THR A 294 -19.05 -3.23 -12.05
N ARG A 295 -19.10 -3.20 -10.74
CA ARG A 295 -18.85 -2.01 -9.91
C ARG A 295 -17.66 -2.24 -8.99
N TRP A 296 -16.71 -1.33 -9.04
CA TRP A 296 -15.53 -1.32 -8.18
C TRP A 296 -15.42 -0.02 -7.42
N LEU A 297 -14.67 -0.04 -6.34
CA LEU A 297 -14.34 1.14 -5.54
C LEU A 297 -12.85 1.43 -5.69
N VAL A 298 -12.52 2.58 -6.25
CA VAL A 298 -11.15 3.13 -6.28
C VAL A 298 -10.94 3.95 -5.01
N VAL A 299 -9.89 3.63 -4.25
CA VAL A 299 -9.57 4.32 -3.00
C VAL A 299 -8.11 4.79 -3.04
N ALA A 300 -7.89 6.05 -2.67
CA ALA A 300 -6.59 6.58 -2.29
C ALA A 300 -6.62 6.92 -0.81
N LYS A 301 -5.57 6.59 -0.06
CA LYS A 301 -5.49 6.86 1.38
C LYS A 301 -4.10 7.28 1.83
N VAL A 302 -4.06 7.96 2.98
CA VAL A 302 -2.83 8.28 3.73
C VAL A 302 -3.12 8.22 5.22
N ASP A 303 -2.16 7.82 6.04
CA ASP A 303 -2.32 7.84 7.49
C ASP A 303 -2.46 9.29 8.01
N GLU A 304 -3.45 9.55 8.86
CA GLU A 304 -3.60 10.84 9.53
C GLU A 304 -2.31 11.24 10.27
N ALA A 305 -1.66 10.28 10.91
CA ALA A 305 -0.40 10.49 11.61
C ALA A 305 0.74 10.99 10.70
N GLN A 306 0.75 10.61 9.42
CA GLN A 306 1.70 11.17 8.46
C GLN A 306 1.39 12.65 8.18
N VAL A 307 0.13 13.00 8.01
CA VAL A 307 -0.29 14.39 7.77
C VAL A 307 0.13 15.28 8.93
N VAL A 308 -0.13 14.82 10.17
CA VAL A 308 0.32 15.50 11.40
C VAL A 308 1.84 15.67 11.43
N THR A 309 2.58 14.62 11.07
CA THR A 309 4.06 14.65 11.07
C THR A 309 4.61 15.58 9.98
N GLU A 310 4.05 15.57 8.78
CA GLU A 310 4.44 16.46 7.69
C GLU A 310 4.20 17.92 8.07
N HIS A 311 3.08 18.22 8.70
CA HIS A 311 2.78 19.57 9.17
C HIS A 311 3.71 20.01 10.31
N PHE A 312 4.01 19.14 11.26
CA PHE A 312 5.03 19.39 12.28
C PHE A 312 6.38 19.72 11.67
N LYS A 313 6.85 18.96 10.68
CA LYS A 313 8.14 19.21 9.99
C LYS A 313 8.21 20.60 9.37
N GLN A 314 7.13 21.11 8.85
CA GLN A 314 7.04 22.43 8.22
C GLN A 314 7.01 23.57 9.25
N HIS A 315 6.55 23.29 10.48
CA HIS A 315 6.29 24.31 11.52
C HIS A 315 6.97 23.98 12.85
N ARG A 316 8.19 23.38 12.82
CA ARG A 316 8.90 22.89 14.01
C ARG A 316 9.00 23.89 15.14
N THR A 317 9.43 25.12 14.85
CA THR A 317 9.59 26.18 15.85
C THR A 317 8.25 26.51 16.53
N TYR A 318 7.17 26.59 15.75
CA TYR A 318 5.82 26.83 16.30
C TYR A 318 5.39 25.73 17.27
N TYR A 319 5.71 24.46 16.98
CA TYR A 319 5.34 23.35 17.84
C TYR A 319 6.28 23.17 19.03
N ALA A 320 7.58 23.48 18.88
CA ALA A 320 8.55 23.37 19.97
C ALA A 320 8.11 24.15 21.22
N ASP A 321 7.69 25.41 21.07
CA ASP A 321 7.22 26.25 22.16
C ASP A 321 5.93 25.70 22.81
N ARG A 322 5.05 25.08 22.03
CA ARG A 322 3.78 24.51 22.51
C ARG A 322 3.98 23.22 23.26
N ILE A 323 4.83 22.34 22.73
CA ILE A 323 5.22 21.09 23.38
C ILE A 323 5.92 21.42 24.70
N ALA A 324 6.83 22.40 24.70
CA ALA A 324 7.51 22.83 25.92
C ALA A 324 6.53 23.32 27.00
N ARG A 325 5.56 24.15 26.64
CA ARG A 325 4.52 24.60 27.58
C ARG A 325 3.65 23.45 28.06
N HIS A 326 3.17 22.60 27.14
CA HIS A 326 2.36 21.45 27.51
C HIS A 326 3.08 20.53 28.52
N LEU A 327 4.36 20.22 28.29
CA LEU A 327 5.15 19.39 29.18
C LEU A 327 5.44 20.07 30.54
N ALA A 328 5.59 21.42 30.55
CA ALA A 328 5.80 22.17 31.80
C ALA A 328 4.52 22.27 32.65
N GLU A 329 3.35 22.24 32.03
CA GLU A 329 2.05 22.28 32.69
C GLU A 329 1.59 20.92 33.23
N LEU A 330 2.25 19.82 32.80
CA LEU A 330 1.94 18.49 33.35
C LEU A 330 2.24 18.49 34.85
N ALA A 331 1.21 18.25 35.64
CA ALA A 331 1.37 18.11 37.07
C ALA A 331 2.39 17.00 37.37
N PRO A 332 3.29 17.19 38.37
CA PRO A 332 4.14 16.10 38.81
C PRO A 332 3.24 14.92 39.22
N LEU A 333 3.36 13.83 38.52
CA LEU A 333 2.60 12.62 38.85
C LEU A 333 2.93 12.16 40.25
N PRO A 334 1.94 11.68 41.03
CA PRO A 334 2.19 11.19 42.37
C PRO A 334 3.18 10.02 42.31
N SER A 335 4.11 9.95 43.23
CA SER A 335 5.06 8.84 43.40
C SER A 335 4.29 7.53 43.58
N GLY A 336 4.33 6.69 42.53
CA GLY A 336 3.84 5.32 42.64
C GLY A 336 4.73 4.45 43.52
N PRO A 337 4.20 3.35 44.10
CA PRO A 337 5.05 2.40 44.82
C PRO A 337 6.08 1.82 43.84
N ALA A 338 7.33 1.68 44.30
CA ALA A 338 8.35 0.96 43.54
C ALA A 338 7.83 -0.47 43.28
N VAL A 339 7.64 -0.81 42.01
CA VAL A 339 7.22 -2.16 41.66
C VAL A 339 8.41 -3.09 41.88
N PRO A 340 8.23 -4.25 42.57
CA PRO A 340 9.30 -5.19 42.81
C PRO A 340 10.01 -5.55 41.50
N ALA A 341 11.34 -5.44 41.48
CA ALA A 341 12.14 -5.92 40.37
C ALA A 341 11.90 -7.43 40.20
N LEU A 342 11.53 -7.87 39.01
CA LEU A 342 11.57 -9.28 38.67
C LEU A 342 13.02 -9.75 38.76
N GLU A 343 13.25 -10.99 39.27
CA GLU A 343 14.59 -11.61 39.29
C GLU A 343 15.04 -11.91 37.85
N ARG A 344 15.59 -10.89 37.18
CA ARG A 344 16.16 -10.99 35.82
C ARG A 344 17.60 -10.48 35.84
N GLU A 345 18.39 -10.98 34.92
CA GLU A 345 19.73 -10.47 34.68
C GLU A 345 19.68 -9.00 34.25
N ILE A 346 20.39 -8.14 34.98
CA ILE A 346 20.42 -6.70 34.72
C ILE A 346 21.63 -6.41 33.83
N ILE A 347 21.38 -5.89 32.64
CA ILE A 347 22.40 -5.41 31.71
C ILE A 347 22.46 -3.88 31.82
N ARG A 348 23.60 -3.33 32.18
CA ARG A 348 23.83 -1.87 32.22
C ARG A 348 24.10 -1.34 30.83
N VAL A 349 23.52 -0.19 30.54
CA VAL A 349 23.73 0.58 29.30
C VAL A 349 24.38 1.88 29.70
N ASP A 350 25.67 2.03 29.41
CA ASP A 350 26.44 3.22 29.75
C ASP A 350 26.20 4.37 28.78
N MET A 351 26.71 5.57 29.10
CA MET A 351 26.59 6.74 28.26
C MET A 351 27.25 6.48 26.88
N ASP A 352 26.55 6.89 25.81
CA ASP A 352 26.92 6.65 24.41
C ASP A 352 26.96 5.16 24.02
N GLU A 353 26.16 4.35 24.69
CA GLU A 353 25.94 2.95 24.36
C GLU A 353 24.47 2.66 24.05
N PHE A 354 24.24 1.55 23.35
CA PHE A 354 22.94 0.94 23.20
C PHE A 354 23.02 -0.58 23.26
N VAL A 355 22.01 -1.19 23.85
CA VAL A 355 21.90 -2.65 23.97
C VAL A 355 20.55 -3.10 23.42
N ARG A 356 20.56 -4.22 22.72
CA ARG A 356 19.34 -4.94 22.30
C ARG A 356 19.01 -5.96 23.39
N ALA A 357 17.82 -5.84 23.96
CA ALA A 357 17.33 -6.78 24.97
C ALA A 357 17.03 -8.16 24.40
N ASN A 358 17.24 -9.18 25.20
CA ASN A 358 16.71 -10.51 24.99
C ASN A 358 15.67 -10.88 26.05
N HIS A 359 15.07 -12.07 25.96
CA HIS A 359 13.97 -12.50 26.83
C HIS A 359 14.34 -12.72 28.30
N ALA A 360 15.62 -12.86 28.65
CA ALA A 360 16.08 -13.10 30.00
C ALA A 360 16.60 -11.83 30.71
N GLU A 361 16.68 -10.71 29.99
CA GLU A 361 17.38 -9.51 30.39
C GLU A 361 16.44 -8.36 30.73
N ARG A 362 16.85 -7.55 31.71
CA ARG A 362 16.37 -6.21 31.99
C ARG A 362 17.48 -5.23 31.69
N LEU A 363 17.24 -4.30 30.77
CA LEU A 363 18.19 -3.24 30.45
C LEU A 363 18.01 -2.07 31.45
N GLU A 364 19.11 -1.51 31.94
CA GLU A 364 19.08 -0.31 32.78
C GLU A 364 20.13 0.70 32.40
N THR A 365 19.79 1.98 32.46
CA THR A 365 20.75 3.07 32.42
C THR A 365 20.52 4.04 33.54
N LEU A 366 21.58 4.58 34.07
CA LEU A 366 21.57 5.42 35.28
C LEU A 366 22.07 6.82 34.98
N GLY A 367 21.62 7.78 35.78
CA GLY A 367 22.16 9.14 35.76
C GLY A 367 21.90 9.94 34.49
N VAL A 368 20.75 9.70 33.82
CA VAL A 368 20.33 10.47 32.65
C VAL A 368 20.03 11.90 33.12
N SER A 369 21.03 12.79 33.01
CA SER A 369 20.95 14.20 33.42
C SER A 369 20.85 15.13 32.22
N THR A 370 21.95 15.47 31.58
CA THR A 370 21.96 16.25 30.31
C THR A 370 21.76 15.37 29.10
N CYS A 371 21.86 14.08 29.25
CA CYS A 371 21.65 13.04 28.25
C CYS A 371 20.17 12.77 27.98
N THR A 372 19.91 11.87 27.05
CA THR A 372 18.57 11.36 26.73
C THR A 372 18.60 9.84 26.70
N ALA A 373 17.72 9.18 27.44
CA ALA A 373 17.51 7.76 27.25
C ALA A 373 16.41 7.53 26.21
N ILE A 374 16.62 6.54 25.36
CA ILE A 374 15.70 6.20 24.26
C ILE A 374 15.43 4.71 24.33
N ILE A 375 14.17 4.36 24.47
CA ILE A 375 13.69 2.99 24.28
C ILE A 375 13.06 2.90 22.90
N ALA A 376 13.56 1.98 22.06
CA ALA A 376 12.96 1.65 20.78
C ALA A 376 12.43 0.22 20.86
N THR A 377 11.12 0.04 20.70
CA THR A 377 10.49 -1.27 20.88
C THR A 377 9.49 -1.62 19.77
N TYR A 378 9.45 -2.89 19.46
CA TYR A 378 8.37 -3.56 18.75
C TYR A 378 8.05 -4.84 19.54
N PRO A 379 6.96 -4.85 20.31
CA PRO A 379 6.62 -5.96 21.18
C PRO A 379 6.67 -7.31 20.49
N GLY A 380 7.34 -8.27 21.09
CA GLY A 380 7.54 -9.62 20.56
C GLY A 380 8.58 -9.76 19.44
N LYS A 381 9.24 -8.66 19.00
CA LYS A 381 10.27 -8.69 17.98
C LYS A 381 11.63 -8.19 18.45
N PHE A 382 11.65 -7.00 19.02
CA PHE A 382 12.88 -6.41 19.55
C PHE A 382 12.59 -5.32 20.57
N GLY A 383 13.59 -5.01 21.37
CA GLY A 383 13.66 -3.85 22.24
C GLY A 383 15.10 -3.38 22.38
N TYR A 384 15.30 -2.08 22.34
CA TYR A 384 16.59 -1.42 22.54
C TYR A 384 16.47 -0.39 23.65
N LEU A 385 17.52 -0.28 24.49
CA LEU A 385 17.77 0.88 25.34
C LEU A 385 19.06 1.55 24.88
N ALA A 386 19.02 2.86 24.68
CA ALA A 386 20.17 3.67 24.34
C ALA A 386 20.30 4.86 25.28
N HIS A 387 21.53 5.20 25.69
CA HIS A 387 21.86 6.38 26.47
C HIS A 387 22.66 7.36 25.62
N VAL A 388 22.00 8.37 25.11
CA VAL A 388 22.55 9.32 24.14
C VAL A 388 23.01 10.59 24.82
N SER A 389 24.29 10.93 24.71
CA SER A 389 24.86 12.14 25.28
C SER A 389 24.45 13.39 24.48
N PRO A 390 24.51 14.60 25.05
CA PRO A 390 24.25 15.84 24.32
C PRO A 390 25.29 16.11 23.22
N TYR A 391 26.42 15.40 23.22
CA TYR A 391 27.50 15.53 22.24
C TYR A 391 27.35 14.60 21.04
N ASP A 392 26.37 13.67 21.07
CA ASP A 392 26.12 12.77 19.94
C ASP A 392 25.83 13.55 18.66
N ARG A 393 26.56 13.23 17.58
CA ARG A 393 26.40 13.84 16.27
C ARG A 393 25.29 13.14 15.48
N LEU A 394 24.06 13.47 15.77
CA LEU A 394 22.86 12.83 15.25
C LEU A 394 22.79 12.75 13.70
N TYR A 395 23.54 13.58 12.99
CA TYR A 395 23.52 13.68 11.52
C TYR A 395 24.88 13.38 10.87
N GLY A 396 25.84 12.86 11.62
CA GLY A 396 27.16 12.48 11.13
C GLY A 396 27.25 11.01 10.71
N GLY A 397 28.24 10.69 9.89
CA GLY A 397 28.59 9.30 9.53
C GLY A 397 29.61 8.66 10.48
N ASP A 398 30.00 9.35 11.54
CA ASP A 398 31.08 8.96 12.44
C ASP A 398 30.60 8.06 13.59
N ALA A 399 31.54 7.49 14.31
CA ALA A 399 31.31 6.62 15.48
C ALA A 399 30.50 7.29 16.61
N THR A 400 30.37 8.61 16.60
CA THR A 400 29.59 9.41 17.56
C THR A 400 28.11 9.55 17.20
N ASN A 401 27.62 8.88 16.16
CA ASN A 401 26.21 8.90 15.76
C ASN A 401 25.47 7.64 16.30
N LEU A 402 25.38 7.53 17.60
CA LEU A 402 24.78 6.38 18.30
C LEU A 402 23.34 6.12 17.85
N LEU A 403 22.51 7.14 17.91
CA LEU A 403 21.11 7.03 17.52
C LEU A 403 20.95 6.61 16.04
N GLY A 404 21.77 7.16 15.15
CA GLY A 404 21.80 6.77 13.75
C GLY A 404 22.10 5.30 13.55
N HIS A 405 23.04 4.73 14.32
CA HIS A 405 23.37 3.30 14.28
C HIS A 405 22.22 2.42 14.77
N VAL A 406 21.54 2.78 15.86
CA VAL A 406 20.35 2.07 16.35
C VAL A 406 19.25 2.06 15.28
N LEU A 407 18.95 3.22 14.71
CA LEU A 407 17.90 3.36 13.69
C LEU A 407 18.22 2.59 12.40
N GLN A 408 19.50 2.56 12.01
CA GLN A 408 19.95 1.77 10.87
C GLN A 408 19.80 0.27 11.13
N LYS A 409 20.18 -0.21 12.33
CA LYS A 409 19.95 -1.61 12.72
C LYS A 409 18.49 -1.99 12.65
N ILE A 410 17.62 -1.20 13.27
CA ILE A 410 16.16 -1.42 13.23
C ILE A 410 15.67 -1.53 11.78
N LYS A 411 16.01 -0.56 10.92
CA LYS A 411 15.54 -0.50 9.53
C LYS A 411 16.08 -1.63 8.64
N THR A 412 17.29 -2.10 8.92
CA THR A 412 17.99 -3.06 8.04
C THR A 412 17.75 -4.50 8.46
N PHE A 413 17.69 -4.78 9.77
CA PHE A 413 17.74 -6.13 10.31
C PHE A 413 16.48 -6.54 11.07
N ASP A 414 15.81 -5.61 11.75
CA ASP A 414 14.74 -5.95 12.68
C ASP A 414 13.34 -5.87 12.10
N ILE A 415 13.13 -5.06 11.04
CA ILE A 415 11.81 -4.83 10.47
C ILE A 415 11.80 -4.83 8.94
N TYR A 416 10.68 -5.28 8.38
CA TYR A 416 10.34 -5.00 6.99
C TYR A 416 9.72 -3.59 6.85
N LYS A 417 9.74 -3.05 5.63
CA LYS A 417 9.21 -1.71 5.34
C LYS A 417 7.75 -1.53 5.82
N TYR A 418 6.92 -2.55 5.67
CA TYR A 418 5.51 -2.51 6.07
C TYR A 418 5.30 -2.59 7.59
N GLU A 419 6.30 -3.02 8.37
CA GLU A 419 6.25 -3.11 9.83
C GLU A 419 6.67 -1.82 10.53
N ARG A 420 7.25 -0.87 9.79
CA ARG A 420 7.82 0.37 10.33
C ARG A 420 6.86 1.12 11.24
N ARG A 421 5.56 1.07 10.96
CA ARG A 421 4.50 1.71 11.75
C ARG A 421 4.29 1.11 13.15
N ARG A 422 4.80 -0.08 13.40
CA ARG A 422 4.66 -0.79 14.69
C ARG A 422 5.78 -0.51 15.67
N VAL A 423 6.87 0.13 15.21
CA VAL A 423 7.97 0.56 16.09
C VAL A 423 7.50 1.72 16.95
N ARG A 424 7.76 1.66 18.23
CA ARG A 424 7.49 2.72 19.22
C ARG A 424 8.81 3.23 19.79
N PHE A 425 8.86 4.52 20.08
CA PHE A 425 9.96 5.17 20.76
C PHE A 425 9.44 5.85 22.03
N ILE A 426 10.14 5.64 23.15
CA ILE A 426 9.91 6.42 24.36
C ILE A 426 11.20 7.17 24.65
N VAL A 427 11.09 8.50 24.68
CA VAL A 427 12.19 9.43 24.87
C VAL A 427 12.10 9.97 26.28
N VAL A 428 13.14 9.73 27.09
CA VAL A 428 13.21 10.13 28.50
C VAL A 428 14.29 11.19 28.66
N ALA A 429 13.93 12.40 29.08
CA ALA A 429 14.87 13.48 29.28
C ALA A 429 14.37 14.51 30.31
N ARG A 430 15.29 15.21 30.96
CA ARG A 430 14.98 16.38 31.79
C ARG A 430 15.15 17.71 31.06
N HIS A 431 15.87 17.72 29.96
CA HIS A 431 16.09 18.93 29.15
C HIS A 431 15.31 18.86 27.84
N LEU A 432 14.50 19.88 27.58
CA LEU A 432 13.68 19.97 26.37
C LEU A 432 14.53 20.01 25.10
N ASP A 433 15.66 20.73 25.12
CA ASP A 433 16.55 20.82 23.96
C ASP A 433 17.10 19.46 23.54
N SER A 434 17.54 18.65 24.52
CA SER A 434 18.03 17.30 24.26
C SER A 434 16.92 16.42 23.68
N MET A 435 15.73 16.51 24.25
CA MET A 435 14.54 15.77 23.76
C MET A 435 14.15 16.19 22.34
N THR A 436 14.10 17.49 22.07
CA THR A 436 13.72 18.02 20.75
C THR A 436 14.67 17.55 19.66
N ARG A 437 15.99 17.56 19.92
CA ARG A 437 17.00 17.04 18.98
C ARG A 437 16.77 15.58 18.61
N ILE A 438 16.42 14.75 19.58
CA ILE A 438 16.13 13.32 19.36
C ILE A 438 14.84 13.15 18.55
N VAL A 439 13.78 13.88 18.92
CA VAL A 439 12.51 13.86 18.18
C VAL A 439 12.72 14.27 16.73
N ASP A 440 13.44 15.37 16.49
CA ASP A 440 13.74 15.83 15.13
C ASP A 440 14.47 14.76 14.33
N LYS A 441 15.49 14.12 14.92
CA LYS A 441 16.21 13.02 14.27
C LYS A 441 15.30 11.85 13.94
N LEU A 442 14.43 11.41 14.84
CA LEU A 442 13.49 10.30 14.61
C LEU A 442 12.53 10.63 13.45
N VAL A 443 12.01 11.86 13.45
CA VAL A 443 11.10 12.34 12.40
C VAL A 443 11.81 12.49 11.05
N ASP A 444 13.04 12.96 11.02
CA ASP A 444 13.86 13.07 9.79
C ASP A 444 14.22 11.69 9.22
N GLU A 445 14.42 10.72 10.09
CA GLU A 445 14.59 9.31 9.71
C GLU A 445 13.29 8.64 9.23
N GLY A 446 12.18 9.38 9.24
CA GLY A 446 10.87 8.99 8.70
C GLY A 446 10.01 8.17 9.66
N PHE A 447 10.22 8.25 10.97
CA PHE A 447 9.25 7.79 11.94
C PHE A 447 8.20 8.89 12.17
N LEU A 448 6.97 8.48 12.46
CA LEU A 448 5.87 9.42 12.64
C LEU A 448 5.75 9.83 14.10
N LEU A 449 5.24 11.05 14.34
CA LEU A 449 5.04 11.56 15.71
C LEU A 449 4.17 10.64 16.57
N SER A 450 3.21 9.95 15.99
CA SER A 450 2.38 8.97 16.70
C SER A 450 3.15 7.73 17.21
N GLN A 451 4.39 7.53 16.76
CA GLN A 451 5.29 6.46 17.22
C GLN A 451 6.22 6.92 18.34
N ILE A 452 6.19 8.22 18.70
CA ILE A 452 7.10 8.85 19.65
C ILE A 452 6.30 9.29 20.86
N SER A 453 6.66 8.78 22.01
CA SER A 453 6.14 9.20 23.32
C SER A 453 7.27 9.77 24.18
N MET A 454 6.93 10.68 25.06
CA MET A 454 7.91 11.42 25.87
C MET A 454 7.61 11.26 27.35
N LEU A 455 8.65 11.04 28.15
CA LEU A 455 8.67 11.18 29.60
C LEU A 455 9.62 12.32 29.95
N TYR A 456 9.09 13.39 30.54
CA TYR A 456 9.83 14.61 30.86
C TYR A 456 9.63 15.04 32.30
N HIS A 457 10.70 15.45 32.95
CA HIS A 457 10.64 16.05 34.28
C HIS A 457 11.72 17.12 34.45
N GLY A 458 11.39 18.39 34.17
CA GLY A 458 12.36 19.51 34.20
C GLY A 458 12.90 19.88 35.58
N GLY A 459 12.22 19.46 36.66
CA GLY A 459 12.66 19.72 38.03
C GLY A 459 13.52 18.58 38.67
N ALA A 460 13.71 17.47 37.97
CA ALA A 460 14.56 16.39 38.44
C ALA A 460 16.05 16.68 38.16
N ASP A 461 16.97 16.14 38.93
CA ASP A 461 18.42 16.27 38.71
C ASP A 461 18.92 15.21 37.73
N CYS A 462 18.39 14.00 37.81
CA CYS A 462 18.63 12.94 36.83
C CYS A 462 17.51 11.90 36.84
N ALA A 463 17.58 10.96 35.91
CA ALA A 463 16.70 9.80 35.84
C ALA A 463 17.49 8.50 35.79
N ASN A 464 16.93 7.43 36.34
CA ASN A 464 17.30 6.06 36.06
C ASN A 464 16.20 5.45 35.20
N VAL A 465 16.57 4.78 34.13
CA VAL A 465 15.63 4.21 33.17
C VAL A 465 15.85 2.71 33.07
N ALA A 466 14.79 1.94 33.21
CA ALA A 466 14.82 0.49 33.05
C ALA A 466 13.79 0.02 32.01
N TYR A 467 14.18 -0.96 31.22
CA TYR A 467 13.34 -1.58 30.19
C TYR A 467 13.37 -3.10 30.32
N ASP A 468 12.21 -3.68 30.49
CA ASP A 468 11.99 -5.12 30.49
C ASP A 468 11.31 -5.55 29.21
N TYR A 469 12.03 -6.30 28.37
CA TYR A 469 11.56 -6.69 27.04
C TYR A 469 10.40 -7.70 27.09
N CYS A 470 10.39 -8.64 28.04
CA CYS A 470 9.35 -9.66 28.12
C CYS A 470 7.96 -9.10 28.39
N ASP A 471 7.93 -8.15 29.33
CA ASP A 471 6.68 -7.53 29.75
C ASP A 471 6.41 -6.22 29.01
N ASP A 472 7.31 -5.84 28.05
CA ASP A 472 7.33 -4.54 27.35
C ASP A 472 7.17 -3.38 28.34
N ARG A 473 7.80 -3.52 29.50
CA ARG A 473 7.66 -2.62 30.62
C ARG A 473 8.82 -1.65 30.70
N ILE A 474 8.48 -0.38 30.90
CA ILE A 474 9.44 0.71 31.06
C ILE A 474 9.16 1.37 32.39
N ASP A 475 10.21 1.51 33.23
CA ASP A 475 10.17 2.22 34.49
C ASP A 475 11.19 3.36 34.43
N VAL A 476 10.78 4.56 34.84
CA VAL A 476 11.66 5.73 34.98
C VAL A 476 11.61 6.25 36.43
N GLU A 477 12.75 6.24 37.08
CA GLU A 477 12.92 6.77 38.41
C GLU A 477 13.58 8.15 38.34
N TRP A 478 12.85 9.19 38.72
CA TRP A 478 13.38 10.56 38.80
C TRP A 478 13.98 10.83 40.15
N LEU A 479 15.21 11.34 40.19
CA LEU A 479 15.98 11.63 41.40
C LEU A 479 16.11 13.14 41.62
N PHE A 480 16.08 13.55 42.87
CA PHE A 480 16.15 14.95 43.30
C PHE A 480 17.21 15.08 44.40
N GLU A 481 18.36 15.69 44.09
CA GLU A 481 19.44 15.88 45.06
C GLU A 481 19.04 16.78 46.24
N ALA A 482 18.27 17.84 45.93
CA ALA A 482 17.74 18.75 46.97
C ALA A 482 16.67 18.13 47.87
N ALA A 483 16.12 16.97 47.51
CA ALA A 483 15.11 16.26 48.28
C ALA A 483 15.27 14.75 48.13
N PRO A 484 16.31 14.14 48.75
CA PRO A 484 16.70 12.75 48.49
C PRO A 484 15.65 11.69 48.87
N GLN A 485 14.62 12.05 49.63
CA GLN A 485 13.48 11.16 49.89
C GLN A 485 12.38 11.22 48.80
N ARG A 486 12.51 12.14 47.84
CA ARG A 486 11.51 12.31 46.76
C ARG A 486 11.96 11.54 45.53
N ARG A 487 11.30 10.42 45.29
CA ARG A 487 11.44 9.62 44.09
C ARG A 487 10.08 9.56 43.37
N CYS A 488 10.06 9.75 42.06
CA CYS A 488 8.87 9.57 41.25
C CYS A 488 9.14 8.44 40.26
N VAL A 489 8.27 7.45 40.21
CA VAL A 489 8.37 6.34 39.25
C VAL A 489 7.24 6.52 38.21
N HIS A 490 7.60 6.55 36.94
CA HIS A 490 6.67 6.59 35.82
C HIS A 490 6.78 5.30 35.04
N HIS A 491 5.67 4.87 34.47
CA HIS A 491 5.59 3.73 33.58
C HIS A 491 5.42 4.20 32.11
N ALA A 492 5.57 3.30 31.16
CA ALA A 492 5.40 3.61 29.73
C ALA A 492 4.03 4.23 29.42
N ASP A 493 2.99 3.84 30.15
CA ASP A 493 1.63 4.35 29.97
C ASP A 493 1.48 5.83 30.38
N ASP A 494 2.39 6.35 31.20
CA ASP A 494 2.44 7.76 31.60
C ASP A 494 3.09 8.64 30.51
N ALA A 495 3.71 8.03 29.52
CA ALA A 495 4.41 8.74 28.47
C ALA A 495 3.43 9.48 27.53
N GLN A 496 3.72 10.75 27.29
CA GLN A 496 2.90 11.61 26.45
C GLN A 496 3.17 11.38 24.96
N ASN A 497 2.17 10.94 24.21
CA ASN A 497 2.33 10.73 22.76
C ASN A 497 2.43 12.07 22.03
N LEU A 498 3.53 12.25 21.31
CA LEU A 498 3.84 13.51 20.64
C LEU A 498 2.86 13.84 19.51
N GLY A 499 2.40 12.83 18.77
CA GLY A 499 1.40 13.01 17.74
C GLY A 499 0.08 13.55 18.30
N THR A 500 -0.33 13.06 19.47
CA THR A 500 -1.53 13.54 20.20
C THR A 500 -1.36 14.99 20.65
N ILE A 501 -0.19 15.33 21.23
CA ILE A 501 0.08 16.70 21.66
C ILE A 501 0.04 17.67 20.48
N VAL A 502 0.76 17.35 19.38
CA VAL A 502 0.79 18.22 18.20
C VAL A 502 -0.59 18.40 17.61
N LYS A 503 -1.38 17.33 17.55
CA LYS A 503 -2.75 17.36 17.01
C LYS A 503 -3.69 18.30 17.76
N GLN A 504 -3.50 18.49 19.07
CA GLN A 504 -4.29 19.44 19.87
C GLN A 504 -4.09 20.90 19.45
N TYR A 505 -2.95 21.22 18.83
CA TYR A 505 -2.61 22.55 18.37
C TYR A 505 -2.74 22.74 16.86
N MET A 506 -3.29 21.73 16.17
CA MET A 506 -3.61 21.81 14.74
C MET A 506 -5.08 22.16 14.59
N ASP A 507 -5.39 23.15 13.77
CA ASP A 507 -6.76 23.38 13.29
C ASP A 507 -7.08 22.29 12.24
N LEU A 508 -7.64 21.18 12.69
CA LEU A 508 -7.96 20.00 11.88
C LEU A 508 -9.40 20.05 11.35
#